data_5f2c992a71444cac1aa89bbea0bd4491
#
_entry.id   5f2c992a71444cac1aa89bbea0bd4491
#
_cell.length_a   1.000
_cell.length_b   1.000
_cell.length_c   1.000
_cell.angle_alpha   90.00
_cell.angle_beta   90.00
_cell.angle_gamma   90.00
#
_symmetry.space_group_name_H-M   'P 1'
#
loop_
_entity.id
_entity.type
_entity.pdbx_description
1 polymer ?
#
loop_
_entity_poly.entity_id
_entity_poly.type
_entity_poly.pdbx_seq_one_letter_code
_entity_poly.pdbx_strand_id
1 'polypeptide(L)'
;AEGLFHHRRFTARQLADRFGENNLSEKTRKCLEDAPDRKIEMLHVVCPRKEYKQGLLFARNLPIADIWLELEAKHKVAMGGFHEFPFIVGRWDTSSGEDYGRSPGMIALPDADTLQSMGETILIAGQRAADPPLFAPNDGAFDAVNTFPGGLSYYDVETATAMRGNPFFALESGANLPISRDMQLDTRQQIFSAFFRNVLNLPIEGPDMTAAEIHARKEELIRELGSMFGLYETEKA
;
A
#
# COMPACT_ATOMS: atom_id res chain seq x y z
N ALA A 1 -5.05 -21.19 -11.11
CA ALA A 1 -4.13 -20.29 -11.84
C ALA A 1 -3.42 -21.07 -12.94
N GLU A 2 -3.42 -20.56 -14.16
CA GLU A 2 -2.78 -21.25 -15.31
C GLU A 2 -1.25 -21.13 -15.28
N GLY A 3 -0.69 -20.26 -14.46
CA GLY A 3 0.76 -20.10 -14.31
C GLY A 3 1.14 -19.09 -13.25
N LEU A 4 2.36 -19.20 -12.77
CA LEU A 4 2.97 -18.31 -11.80
C LEU A 4 4.18 -17.62 -12.42
N PHE A 5 4.22 -16.28 -12.35
CA PHE A 5 5.34 -15.45 -12.75
C PHE A 5 5.88 -14.75 -11.51
N HIS A 6 7.06 -15.18 -11.06
CA HIS A 6 7.65 -14.65 -9.84
C HIS A 6 8.91 -13.83 -10.17
N HIS A 7 8.81 -12.53 -10.02
CA HIS A 7 9.94 -11.62 -10.15
C HIS A 7 10.79 -11.64 -8.88
N ARG A 8 12.08 -11.93 -9.02
CA ARG A 8 13.06 -11.99 -7.92
C ARG A 8 14.33 -11.24 -8.28
N ARG A 9 15.01 -10.74 -7.25
CA ARG A 9 16.33 -10.14 -7.36
C ARG A 9 17.34 -10.98 -6.59
N PHE A 10 18.38 -11.42 -7.27
CA PHE A 10 19.49 -12.15 -6.68
C PHE A 10 20.81 -11.42 -6.94
N THR A 11 21.80 -11.59 -6.07
CA THR A 11 23.16 -11.13 -6.37
C THR A 11 23.82 -12.06 -7.37
N ALA A 12 24.82 -11.58 -8.13
CA ALA A 12 25.55 -12.39 -9.09
C ALA A 12 26.16 -13.64 -8.43
N ARG A 13 26.67 -13.50 -7.19
CA ARG A 13 27.20 -14.60 -6.38
C ARG A 13 26.13 -15.66 -6.08
N GLN A 14 24.94 -15.24 -5.63
CA GLN A 14 23.83 -16.16 -5.35
C GLN A 14 23.36 -16.93 -6.59
N LEU A 15 23.42 -16.29 -7.77
CA LEU A 15 23.08 -16.95 -9.03
C LEU A 15 24.14 -17.99 -9.41
N ALA A 16 25.43 -17.68 -9.25
CA ALA A 16 26.50 -18.61 -9.50
C ALA A 16 26.42 -19.83 -8.58
N ASP A 17 26.19 -19.62 -7.28
CA ASP A 17 26.05 -20.69 -6.29
C ASP A 17 24.85 -21.60 -6.59
N ARG A 18 23.72 -21.01 -7.04
CA ARG A 18 22.48 -21.75 -7.24
C ARG A 18 22.40 -22.48 -8.57
N PHE A 19 22.85 -21.86 -9.65
CA PHE A 19 22.66 -22.36 -11.00
C PHE A 19 23.98 -22.80 -11.68
N GLY A 20 25.11 -22.46 -11.08
CA GLY A 20 26.41 -22.65 -11.67
C GLY A 20 26.80 -21.57 -12.69
N GLU A 21 28.06 -21.18 -12.71
CA GLU A 21 28.56 -20.09 -13.56
C GLU A 21 28.34 -20.33 -15.06
N ASN A 22 28.44 -21.60 -15.49
CA ASN A 22 28.28 -21.97 -16.90
C ASN A 22 26.91 -21.73 -17.49
N ASN A 23 25.88 -21.66 -16.64
CA ASN A 23 24.49 -21.45 -17.04
C ASN A 23 24.07 -19.97 -17.06
N LEU A 24 24.95 -19.09 -16.56
CA LEU A 24 24.68 -17.65 -16.50
C LEU A 24 25.02 -16.98 -17.83
N SER A 25 24.36 -15.84 -18.11
CA SER A 25 24.70 -15.03 -19.28
C SER A 25 26.11 -14.45 -19.17
N GLU A 26 26.74 -14.09 -20.29
CA GLU A 26 28.03 -13.42 -20.30
C GLU A 26 28.03 -12.11 -19.49
N LYS A 27 26.91 -11.38 -19.52
CA LYS A 27 26.74 -10.15 -18.76
C LYS A 27 26.78 -10.41 -17.26
N THR A 28 26.10 -11.46 -16.80
CA THR A 28 26.09 -11.84 -15.38
C THR A 28 27.43 -12.42 -14.93
N ARG A 29 28.17 -13.16 -15.79
CA ARG A 29 29.52 -13.63 -15.47
C ARG A 29 30.50 -12.47 -15.30
N LYS A 30 30.45 -11.46 -16.19
CA LYS A 30 31.26 -10.24 -16.00
C LYS A 30 30.87 -9.50 -14.71
N CYS A 31 29.58 -9.43 -14.37
CA CYS A 31 29.16 -8.88 -13.09
C CYS A 31 29.67 -9.68 -11.89
N LEU A 32 29.86 -11.00 -12.02
CA LEU A 32 30.40 -11.82 -10.95
C LEU A 32 31.87 -11.48 -10.65
N GLU A 33 32.64 -11.12 -11.68
CA GLU A 33 34.05 -10.70 -11.56
C GLU A 33 34.19 -9.27 -11.03
N ASP A 34 33.42 -8.33 -11.61
CA ASP A 34 33.55 -6.88 -11.33
C ASP A 34 32.77 -6.43 -10.08
N ALA A 35 31.56 -6.95 -9.88
CA ALA A 35 30.64 -6.54 -8.84
C ALA A 35 29.73 -7.70 -8.38
N PRO A 36 30.23 -8.65 -7.59
CA PRO A 36 29.53 -9.89 -7.22
C PRO A 36 28.23 -9.65 -6.42
N ASP A 37 28.09 -8.52 -5.75
CA ASP A 37 26.92 -8.15 -4.95
C ASP A 37 25.86 -7.35 -5.74
N ARG A 38 26.11 -7.10 -7.03
CA ARG A 38 25.12 -6.47 -7.90
C ARG A 38 23.87 -7.33 -8.01
N LYS A 39 22.70 -6.71 -7.82
CA LYS A 39 21.40 -7.35 -7.93
C LYS A 39 20.98 -7.48 -9.39
N ILE A 40 20.64 -8.69 -9.78
CA ILE A 40 20.19 -9.07 -11.12
C ILE A 40 18.73 -9.48 -11.02
N GLU A 41 17.93 -8.99 -11.96
CA GLU A 41 16.50 -9.29 -12.00
C GLU A 41 16.25 -10.61 -12.74
N MET A 42 15.59 -11.50 -12.04
CA MET A 42 15.22 -12.84 -12.50
C MET A 42 13.72 -13.01 -12.56
N LEU A 43 13.27 -13.71 -13.58
CA LEU A 43 11.88 -14.16 -13.67
C LEU A 43 11.83 -15.68 -13.54
N HIS A 44 11.14 -16.14 -12.51
CA HIS A 44 10.82 -17.54 -12.32
C HIS A 44 9.41 -17.80 -12.86
N VAL A 45 9.29 -18.64 -13.86
CA VAL A 45 8.05 -18.96 -14.55
C VAL A 45 7.71 -20.42 -14.30
N VAL A 46 6.52 -20.64 -13.72
CA VAL A 46 5.96 -21.97 -13.55
C VAL A 46 4.61 -21.99 -14.25
N CYS A 47 4.49 -22.78 -15.29
CA CYS A 47 3.28 -22.85 -16.10
C CYS A 47 3.07 -24.24 -16.69
N PRO A 48 1.82 -24.62 -17.01
CA PRO A 48 1.53 -25.84 -17.75
C PRO A 48 2.25 -25.86 -19.09
N ARG A 49 2.88 -26.99 -19.39
CA ARG A 49 3.57 -27.18 -20.66
C ARG A 49 2.57 -27.60 -21.73
N LYS A 50 2.48 -26.85 -22.82
CA LYS A 50 1.55 -27.16 -23.92
C LYS A 50 1.88 -28.47 -24.62
N GLU A 51 3.17 -28.77 -24.74
CA GLU A 51 3.68 -29.97 -25.41
C GLU A 51 4.53 -30.79 -24.45
N TYR A 52 3.98 -31.84 -23.87
CA TYR A 52 4.74 -32.82 -23.13
C TYR A 52 4.39 -34.23 -23.61
N LYS A 53 5.36 -35.14 -23.59
CA LYS A 53 5.18 -36.53 -24.00
C LYS A 53 4.98 -37.38 -22.76
N GLN A 54 3.82 -37.99 -22.65
CA GLN A 54 3.49 -38.90 -21.54
C GLN A 54 4.44 -40.11 -21.52
N GLY A 55 4.98 -40.44 -20.35
CA GLY A 55 5.90 -41.54 -20.17
C GLY A 55 7.39 -41.22 -20.20
N LEU A 56 7.80 -39.99 -20.56
CA LEU A 56 9.18 -39.55 -20.49
C LEU A 56 9.43 -38.78 -19.18
N LEU A 57 10.24 -39.36 -18.28
CA LEU A 57 10.52 -38.83 -16.94
C LEU A 57 11.65 -37.79 -16.88
N PHE A 58 12.01 -37.18 -18.01
CA PHE A 58 13.01 -36.12 -18.01
C PHE A 58 12.41 -34.81 -17.46
N ALA A 59 13.16 -34.13 -16.60
CA ALA A 59 12.72 -32.87 -15.99
C ALA A 59 12.22 -31.83 -17.02
N ARG A 60 12.77 -31.82 -18.23
CA ARG A 60 12.37 -30.95 -19.34
C ARG A 60 11.08 -31.38 -20.03
N ASN A 61 10.52 -32.54 -19.70
CA ASN A 61 9.31 -33.09 -20.32
C ASN A 61 8.15 -33.28 -19.32
N LEU A 62 8.30 -32.82 -18.09
CA LEU A 62 7.23 -32.89 -17.09
C LEU A 62 6.05 -31.93 -17.45
N PRO A 63 4.82 -32.22 -17.03
CA PRO A 63 3.63 -31.47 -17.42
C PRO A 63 3.66 -29.99 -17.03
N ILE A 64 4.36 -29.66 -15.95
CA ILE A 64 4.51 -28.27 -15.49
C ILE A 64 5.97 -27.85 -15.73
N ALA A 65 6.17 -26.78 -16.46
CA ALA A 65 7.47 -26.21 -16.75
C ALA A 65 7.92 -25.34 -15.58
N ASP A 66 9.21 -25.46 -15.22
CA ASP A 66 9.93 -24.60 -14.30
C ASP A 66 11.07 -23.92 -15.05
N ILE A 67 10.96 -22.61 -15.26
CA ILE A 67 11.88 -21.86 -16.12
C ILE A 67 12.42 -20.66 -15.35
N TRP A 68 13.74 -20.50 -15.38
CA TRP A 68 14.43 -19.35 -14.80
C TRP A 68 15.06 -18.50 -15.90
N LEU A 69 14.70 -17.22 -15.94
CA LEU A 69 15.10 -16.27 -16.97
C LEU A 69 15.78 -15.05 -16.33
N GLU A 70 16.90 -14.64 -16.89
CA GLU A 70 17.48 -13.32 -16.64
C GLU A 70 16.74 -12.29 -17.49
N LEU A 71 16.11 -11.28 -16.86
CA LEU A 71 15.29 -10.30 -17.56
C LEU A 71 16.12 -9.37 -18.45
N GLU A 72 17.23 -8.83 -17.91
CA GLU A 72 18.09 -7.92 -18.66
C GLU A 72 18.76 -8.57 -19.88
N ALA A 73 19.30 -9.79 -19.69
CA ALA A 73 20.00 -10.50 -20.73
C ALA A 73 19.07 -11.33 -21.64
N LYS A 74 17.78 -11.44 -21.27
CA LYS A 74 16.79 -12.33 -21.93
C LYS A 74 17.33 -13.76 -22.06
N HIS A 75 18.14 -14.21 -21.09
CA HIS A 75 18.83 -15.48 -21.09
C HIS A 75 18.12 -16.48 -20.18
N LYS A 76 17.99 -17.73 -20.69
CA LYS A 76 17.41 -18.83 -19.93
C LYS A 76 18.52 -19.52 -19.13
N VAL A 77 18.47 -19.37 -17.80
CA VAL A 77 19.46 -19.91 -16.87
C VAL A 77 19.22 -21.39 -16.58
N ALA A 78 17.96 -21.73 -16.29
CA ALA A 78 17.58 -23.11 -15.96
C ALA A 78 16.21 -23.44 -16.52
N MET A 79 16.00 -24.74 -16.79
CA MET A 79 14.72 -25.29 -17.21
C MET A 79 14.53 -26.67 -16.60
N GLY A 80 13.52 -26.77 -15.81
CA GLY A 80 13.07 -27.99 -15.14
C GLY A 80 11.60 -28.27 -15.38
N GLY A 81 11.01 -29.03 -14.47
CA GLY A 81 9.56 -29.25 -14.43
C GLY A 81 9.14 -29.95 -13.17
N PHE A 82 7.83 -29.95 -12.95
CA PHE A 82 7.16 -30.62 -11.84
C PHE A 82 6.04 -31.53 -12.38
N HIS A 83 5.69 -32.55 -11.62
CA HIS A 83 4.54 -33.41 -11.91
C HIS A 83 3.22 -32.70 -11.61
N GLU A 84 3.20 -31.97 -10.51
CA GLU A 84 2.06 -31.20 -10.01
C GLU A 84 2.49 -29.75 -9.79
N PHE A 85 1.52 -28.84 -9.71
CA PHE A 85 1.81 -27.42 -9.51
C PHE A 85 2.33 -27.21 -8.06
N PRO A 86 3.60 -26.78 -7.88
CA PRO A 86 4.27 -26.81 -6.58
C PRO A 86 3.93 -25.58 -5.68
N PHE A 87 3.07 -24.68 -6.15
CA PHE A 87 2.74 -23.45 -5.44
C PHE A 87 1.27 -23.39 -5.06
N ILE A 88 1.01 -23.04 -3.84
CA ILE A 88 -0.32 -22.68 -3.36
C ILE A 88 -0.44 -21.16 -3.51
N VAL A 89 -1.39 -20.72 -4.34
CA VAL A 89 -1.67 -19.30 -4.56
C VAL A 89 -2.94 -18.95 -3.81
N GLY A 90 -2.80 -18.63 -2.52
CA GLY A 90 -3.93 -18.21 -1.70
C GLY A 90 -4.42 -16.82 -2.11
N ARG A 91 -5.68 -16.70 -2.50
CA ARG A 91 -6.37 -15.45 -2.79
C ARG A 91 -7.31 -15.11 -1.64
N TRP A 92 -7.30 -13.86 -1.21
CA TRP A 92 -8.15 -13.43 -0.10
C TRP A 92 -9.63 -13.37 -0.53
N ASP A 93 -9.88 -12.74 -1.66
CA ASP A 93 -11.19 -12.64 -2.29
C ASP A 93 -11.01 -12.63 -3.80
N THR A 94 -12.01 -13.12 -4.55
CA THR A 94 -11.96 -13.18 -6.01
C THR A 94 -13.24 -12.64 -6.60
N SER A 95 -13.11 -11.74 -7.57
CA SER A 95 -14.24 -11.29 -8.37
C SER A 95 -14.37 -12.14 -9.65
N SER A 96 -15.59 -12.26 -10.15
CA SER A 96 -15.84 -13.05 -11.37
C SER A 96 -15.06 -12.46 -12.56
N GLY A 97 -14.22 -13.28 -13.19
CA GLY A 97 -13.40 -12.90 -14.34
C GLY A 97 -12.05 -12.26 -14.00
N GLU A 98 -11.65 -12.23 -12.74
CA GLU A 98 -10.32 -11.76 -12.32
C GLU A 98 -9.40 -12.94 -11.97
N ASP A 99 -8.19 -12.92 -12.51
CA ASP A 99 -7.15 -13.91 -12.21
C ASP A 99 -6.44 -13.64 -10.88
N TYR A 100 -6.37 -12.37 -10.48
CA TYR A 100 -5.72 -11.93 -9.25
C TYR A 100 -6.71 -11.81 -8.10
N GLY A 101 -6.25 -12.19 -6.91
CA GLY A 101 -7.02 -11.99 -5.69
C GLY A 101 -7.08 -10.52 -5.27
N ARG A 102 -8.19 -10.11 -4.69
CA ARG A 102 -8.38 -8.81 -4.05
C ARG A 102 -8.03 -8.89 -2.58
N SER A 103 -7.24 -7.96 -2.09
CA SER A 103 -6.91 -7.85 -0.67
C SER A 103 -7.81 -6.84 0.04
N PRO A 104 -7.96 -6.92 1.37
CA PRO A 104 -8.63 -5.89 2.16
C PRO A 104 -8.01 -4.51 1.94
N GLY A 105 -6.69 -4.44 1.71
CA GLY A 105 -6.00 -3.21 1.39
C GLY A 105 -6.45 -2.57 0.09
N MET A 106 -6.76 -3.36 -0.94
CA MET A 106 -7.29 -2.84 -2.20
C MET A 106 -8.70 -2.27 -2.04
N ILE A 107 -9.50 -2.86 -1.16
CA ILE A 107 -10.86 -2.38 -0.84
C ILE A 107 -10.77 -1.07 -0.07
N ALA A 108 -9.86 -0.97 0.90
CA ALA A 108 -9.69 0.21 1.76
C ALA A 108 -8.88 1.35 1.11
N LEU A 109 -8.25 1.12 -0.06
CA LEU A 109 -7.36 2.10 -0.69
C LEU A 109 -8.06 3.44 -1.01
N PRO A 110 -9.26 3.47 -1.62
CA PRO A 110 -9.97 4.73 -1.89
C PRO A 110 -10.26 5.54 -0.62
N ASP A 111 -10.63 4.84 0.47
CA ASP A 111 -10.91 5.48 1.75
C ASP A 111 -9.63 6.01 2.41
N ALA A 112 -8.51 5.30 2.23
CA ALA A 112 -7.19 5.74 2.71
C ALA A 112 -6.72 7.00 1.97
N ASP A 113 -6.89 7.07 0.65
CA ASP A 113 -6.57 8.25 -0.16
C ASP A 113 -7.46 9.44 0.22
N THR A 114 -8.75 9.18 0.47
CA THR A 114 -9.69 10.20 0.95
C THR A 114 -9.27 10.73 2.32
N LEU A 115 -8.91 9.85 3.25
CA LEU A 115 -8.43 10.22 4.59
C LEU A 115 -7.15 11.07 4.53
N GLN A 116 -6.22 10.72 3.63
CA GLN A 116 -5.00 11.49 3.40
C GLN A 116 -5.31 12.90 2.88
N SER A 117 -6.18 13.02 1.89
CA SER A 117 -6.61 14.31 1.34
C SER A 117 -7.33 15.19 2.38
N MET A 118 -8.17 14.57 3.22
CA MET A 118 -8.80 15.26 4.36
C MET A 118 -7.74 15.74 5.35
N GLY A 119 -6.72 14.92 5.63
CA GLY A 119 -5.61 15.27 6.52
C GLY A 119 -4.84 16.49 6.02
N GLU A 120 -4.51 16.52 4.74
CA GLU A 120 -3.85 17.66 4.08
C GLU A 120 -4.69 18.94 4.17
N THR A 121 -5.99 18.82 3.86
CA THR A 121 -6.93 19.96 3.93
C THR A 121 -7.02 20.53 5.34
N ILE A 122 -7.11 19.67 6.37
CA ILE A 122 -7.18 20.08 7.77
C ILE A 122 -5.86 20.74 8.21
N LEU A 123 -4.72 20.20 7.77
CA LEU A 123 -3.41 20.76 8.07
C LEU A 123 -3.29 22.18 7.49
N ILE A 124 -3.66 22.36 6.22
CA ILE A 124 -3.64 23.69 5.56
C ILE A 124 -4.63 24.64 6.25
N ALA A 125 -5.84 24.17 6.60
CA ALA A 125 -6.82 24.98 7.34
C ALA A 125 -6.29 25.37 8.72
N GLY A 126 -5.61 24.47 9.44
CA GLY A 126 -4.97 24.73 10.72
C GLY A 126 -3.83 25.74 10.60
N GLN A 127 -2.99 25.61 9.58
CA GLN A 127 -1.93 26.61 9.31
C GLN A 127 -2.51 28.00 9.04
N ARG A 128 -3.55 28.10 8.20
CA ARG A 128 -4.23 29.36 7.94
C ARG A 128 -4.94 29.94 9.16
N ALA A 129 -5.40 29.11 10.07
CA ALA A 129 -6.00 29.56 11.32
C ALA A 129 -4.93 30.08 12.30
N ALA A 130 -3.73 29.49 12.30
CA ALA A 130 -2.62 29.91 13.15
C ALA A 130 -1.94 31.18 12.61
N ASP A 131 -1.81 31.29 11.28
CA ASP A 131 -1.20 32.42 10.58
C ASP A 131 -2.12 32.84 9.42
N PRO A 132 -3.21 33.59 9.72
CA PRO A 132 -4.19 33.96 8.71
C PRO A 132 -3.62 35.03 7.76
N PRO A 133 -3.93 34.93 6.44
CA PRO A 133 -3.57 35.95 5.50
C PRO A 133 -4.25 37.30 5.90
N LEU A 134 -3.46 38.35 5.91
CA LEU A 134 -3.89 39.66 6.28
C LEU A 134 -4.25 40.49 5.04
N PHE A 135 -5.35 41.20 5.11
CA PHE A 135 -5.70 42.21 4.14
C PHE A 135 -5.26 43.61 4.66
N ALA A 136 -4.56 44.33 3.82
CA ALA A 136 -4.18 45.71 4.06
C ALA A 136 -4.71 46.59 2.92
N PRO A 137 -5.09 47.86 3.17
CA PRO A 137 -5.48 48.77 2.10
C PRO A 137 -4.31 49.05 1.18
N ASN A 138 -4.60 49.13 -0.12
CA ASN A 138 -3.59 49.47 -1.16
C ASN A 138 -3.66 50.95 -1.55
N ASP A 139 -3.55 51.81 -0.57
CA ASP A 139 -3.60 53.26 -0.71
C ASP A 139 -2.22 53.95 -0.64
N GLY A 140 -1.15 53.13 -0.57
CA GLY A 140 0.24 53.63 -0.42
C GLY A 140 0.60 54.04 1.00
N ALA A 141 -0.29 53.86 1.96
CA ALA A 141 -0.02 54.24 3.35
C ALA A 141 0.92 53.26 4.07
N PHE A 142 1.18 52.05 3.47
CA PHE A 142 2.04 51.03 4.03
C PHE A 142 3.15 50.64 3.06
N ASP A 143 4.41 50.86 3.46
CA ASP A 143 5.59 50.41 2.69
C ASP A 143 5.87 48.90 2.87
N ALA A 144 5.63 48.36 4.05
CA ALA A 144 5.76 46.94 4.36
C ALA A 144 4.97 46.55 5.64
N VAL A 145 4.34 45.41 5.63
CA VAL A 145 3.68 44.84 6.78
C VAL A 145 4.57 43.77 7.40
N ASN A 146 4.95 43.94 8.65
CA ASN A 146 5.73 42.97 9.41
C ASN A 146 4.80 41.91 10.02
N THR A 147 4.86 40.67 9.50
CA THR A 147 3.99 39.56 9.91
C THR A 147 4.63 38.62 10.95
N PHE A 148 5.85 38.88 11.39
CA PHE A 148 6.53 38.06 12.40
C PHE A 148 6.15 38.47 13.84
N PRO A 149 6.20 37.57 14.82
CA PRO A 149 5.88 37.88 16.22
C PRO A 149 6.70 39.07 16.77
N GLY A 150 6.01 40.10 17.28
CA GLY A 150 6.64 41.32 17.79
C GLY A 150 7.04 42.32 16.69
N GLY A 151 6.70 42.05 15.43
CA GLY A 151 6.91 42.98 14.33
C GLY A 151 6.11 44.28 14.52
N LEU A 152 6.75 45.45 14.29
CA LEU A 152 6.11 46.73 14.38
C LEU A 152 5.81 47.24 12.95
N SER A 153 4.52 47.50 12.69
CA SER A 153 4.06 48.11 11.42
C SER A 153 3.48 49.47 11.72
N TYR A 154 3.89 50.47 10.97
CA TYR A 154 3.40 51.84 11.09
C TYR A 154 2.33 52.11 10.06
N TYR A 155 1.29 52.81 10.45
CA TYR A 155 0.18 53.21 9.57
C TYR A 155 -0.24 54.67 9.87
N ASP A 156 -0.88 55.32 8.90
CA ASP A 156 -1.33 56.68 9.07
C ASP A 156 -2.60 56.74 9.91
N VAL A 157 -2.69 57.75 10.79
CA VAL A 157 -3.82 57.95 11.71
C VAL A 157 -5.13 58.26 10.95
N GLU A 158 -5.06 58.93 9.81
CA GLU A 158 -6.23 59.23 8.98
C GLU A 158 -6.86 57.94 8.42
N THR A 159 -6.03 57.00 7.96
CA THR A 159 -6.47 55.67 7.50
C THR A 159 -7.13 54.85 8.62
N ALA A 160 -6.57 54.88 9.82
CA ALA A 160 -7.16 54.21 10.99
C ALA A 160 -8.52 54.77 11.37
N THR A 161 -8.69 56.08 11.26
CA THR A 161 -9.98 56.73 11.58
C THR A 161 -11.04 56.41 10.52
N ALA A 162 -10.69 56.38 9.24
CA ALA A 162 -11.58 56.02 8.14
C ALA A 162 -12.04 54.52 8.24
N MET A 163 -11.20 53.62 8.75
CA MET A 163 -11.44 52.19 8.91
C MET A 163 -12.00 51.80 10.30
N ARG A 164 -12.42 52.73 11.10
CA ARG A 164 -12.94 52.50 12.46
C ARG A 164 -12.01 51.74 13.39
N GLY A 165 -10.69 51.94 13.28
CA GLY A 165 -9.72 51.58 14.29
C GLY A 165 -8.78 50.42 13.98
N ASN A 166 -9.05 49.53 13.01
CA ASN A 166 -8.10 48.49 12.61
C ASN A 166 -7.97 48.41 11.08
N PRO A 167 -6.87 48.86 10.49
CA PRO A 167 -6.67 48.80 9.06
C PRO A 167 -6.36 47.42 8.52
N PHE A 168 -6.02 46.46 9.40
CA PHE A 168 -5.72 45.10 9.03
C PHE A 168 -6.87 44.16 9.48
N PHE A 169 -7.29 43.32 8.63
CA PHE A 169 -8.19 42.25 9.03
C PHE A 169 -7.73 40.90 8.48
N ALA A 170 -7.84 39.87 9.32
CA ALA A 170 -7.48 38.53 8.97
C ALA A 170 -8.62 37.89 8.16
N LEU A 171 -8.27 37.17 7.10
CA LEU A 171 -9.24 36.36 6.37
C LEU A 171 -9.55 35.10 7.17
N GLU A 172 -10.70 35.09 7.81
CA GLU A 172 -11.19 33.87 8.44
C GLU A 172 -11.59 32.87 7.37
N SER A 173 -10.98 31.68 7.39
CA SER A 173 -11.22 30.63 6.38
C SER A 173 -12.61 30.00 6.49
N GLY A 174 -13.39 30.26 7.55
CA GLY A 174 -14.68 29.63 7.82
C GLY A 174 -14.62 28.09 7.96
N ALA A 175 -13.43 27.52 8.07
CA ALA A 175 -13.25 26.09 8.17
C ALA A 175 -13.80 25.54 9.47
N ASN A 176 -14.74 24.59 9.38
CA ASN A 176 -15.29 23.91 10.54
C ASN A 176 -14.44 22.67 10.86
N LEU A 177 -13.35 22.85 11.60
CA LEU A 177 -12.41 21.79 11.99
C LEU A 177 -13.06 20.62 12.75
N PRO A 178 -14.02 20.83 13.68
CA PRO A 178 -14.75 19.74 14.33
C PRO A 178 -15.45 18.79 13.35
N ILE A 179 -16.22 19.31 12.42
CA ILE A 179 -16.93 18.49 11.40
C ILE A 179 -15.91 17.71 10.56
N SER A 180 -14.83 18.34 10.14
CA SER A 180 -13.77 17.68 9.37
C SER A 180 -13.12 16.53 10.14
N ARG A 181 -12.98 16.68 11.46
CA ARG A 181 -12.44 15.63 12.35
C ARG A 181 -13.40 14.46 12.49
N ASP A 182 -14.70 14.73 12.61
CA ASP A 182 -15.72 13.68 12.68
C ASP A 182 -15.77 12.86 11.38
N MET A 183 -15.72 13.53 10.23
CA MET A 183 -15.61 12.84 8.94
C MET A 183 -14.35 11.96 8.84
N GLN A 184 -13.22 12.42 9.36
CA GLN A 184 -12.00 11.58 9.42
C GLN A 184 -12.18 10.36 10.32
N LEU A 185 -12.88 10.49 11.44
CA LEU A 185 -13.13 9.37 12.34
C LEU A 185 -14.02 8.32 11.67
N ASP A 186 -15.07 8.75 10.96
CA ASP A 186 -15.94 7.86 10.20
C ASP A 186 -15.17 7.11 9.09
N THR A 187 -14.35 7.82 8.32
CA THR A 187 -13.51 7.20 7.28
C THR A 187 -12.51 6.21 7.87
N ARG A 188 -11.91 6.53 9.02
CA ARG A 188 -11.02 5.57 9.74
C ARG A 188 -11.78 4.32 10.18
N GLN A 189 -13.02 4.46 10.65
CA GLN A 189 -13.84 3.31 11.02
C GLN A 189 -14.16 2.42 9.82
N GLN A 190 -14.43 3.00 8.64
CA GLN A 190 -14.62 2.26 7.39
C GLN A 190 -13.36 1.47 7.00
N ILE A 191 -12.19 2.11 7.07
CA ILE A 191 -10.90 1.44 6.83
C ILE A 191 -10.70 0.29 7.84
N PHE A 192 -10.96 0.52 9.13
CA PHE A 192 -10.83 -0.53 10.16
C PHE A 192 -11.80 -1.69 9.94
N SER A 193 -13.01 -1.40 9.47
CA SER A 193 -14.00 -2.42 9.11
C SER A 193 -13.51 -3.28 7.93
N ALA A 194 -12.91 -2.67 6.90
CA ALA A 194 -12.36 -3.40 5.76
C ALA A 194 -11.24 -4.37 6.17
N PHE A 195 -10.48 -4.06 7.23
CA PHE A 195 -9.46 -4.93 7.81
C PHE A 195 -9.97 -5.83 8.95
N PHE A 196 -11.26 -5.92 9.15
CA PHE A 196 -11.89 -6.73 10.22
C PHE A 196 -11.41 -6.39 11.62
N ARG A 197 -10.87 -5.18 11.84
CA ARG A 197 -10.34 -4.77 13.13
C ARG A 197 -11.41 -4.77 14.21
N ASN A 198 -12.63 -4.42 13.86
CA ASN A 198 -13.77 -4.40 14.79
C ASN A 198 -14.08 -5.80 15.33
N VAL A 199 -13.88 -6.82 14.49
CA VAL A 199 -14.10 -8.23 14.83
C VAL A 199 -12.92 -8.80 15.61
N LEU A 200 -11.69 -8.50 15.17
CA LEU A 200 -10.47 -9.00 15.81
C LEU A 200 -10.20 -8.38 17.20
N ASN A 201 -10.66 -7.15 17.42
CA ASN A 201 -10.49 -6.43 18.69
C ASN A 201 -11.73 -6.53 19.61
N LEU A 202 -12.61 -7.49 19.39
CA LEU A 202 -13.67 -7.76 20.35
C LEU A 202 -13.02 -8.07 21.71
N PRO A 203 -13.38 -7.33 22.77
CA PRO A 203 -12.84 -7.62 24.09
C PRO A 203 -13.27 -9.03 24.51
N ILE A 204 -12.30 -9.94 24.55
CA ILE A 204 -12.50 -11.35 24.96
C ILE A 204 -12.50 -11.45 26.47
N GLU A 205 -11.93 -10.46 27.15
CA GLU A 205 -11.82 -10.37 28.60
C GLU A 205 -12.41 -9.04 29.09
N GLY A 206 -13.50 -9.13 29.82
CA GLY A 206 -14.08 -8.01 30.55
C GLY A 206 -14.57 -8.51 31.91
N PRO A 207 -14.52 -7.67 32.96
CA PRO A 207 -14.89 -8.09 34.31
C PRO A 207 -16.34 -8.57 34.47
N ASP A 208 -17.20 -8.26 33.48
CA ASP A 208 -18.65 -8.56 33.53
C ASP A 208 -19.14 -9.49 32.43
N MET A 209 -18.23 -10.18 31.71
CA MET A 209 -18.64 -11.05 30.59
C MET A 209 -18.89 -12.47 31.05
N THR A 210 -20.04 -13.01 30.68
CA THR A 210 -20.39 -14.42 30.91
C THR A 210 -19.70 -15.34 29.89
N ALA A 211 -19.44 -16.60 30.27
CA ALA A 211 -18.85 -17.59 29.38
C ALA A 211 -19.68 -17.81 28.10
N ALA A 212 -21.01 -17.70 28.19
CA ALA A 212 -21.92 -17.79 27.04
C ALA A 212 -21.71 -16.64 26.04
N GLU A 213 -21.47 -15.44 26.55
CA GLU A 213 -21.24 -14.25 25.72
C GLU A 213 -19.88 -14.32 24.98
N ILE A 214 -18.86 -14.83 25.66
CA ILE A 214 -17.54 -15.09 25.05
C ILE A 214 -17.65 -16.13 23.94
N HIS A 215 -18.43 -17.20 24.14
CA HIS A 215 -18.66 -18.22 23.11
C HIS A 215 -19.42 -17.66 21.91
N ALA A 216 -20.50 -16.90 22.13
CA ALA A 216 -21.27 -16.27 21.06
C ALA A 216 -20.40 -15.31 20.21
N ARG A 217 -19.55 -14.52 20.83
CA ARG A 217 -18.62 -13.62 20.12
C ARG A 217 -17.56 -14.38 19.32
N LYS A 218 -17.03 -15.47 19.87
CA LYS A 218 -16.10 -16.34 19.12
C LYS A 218 -16.76 -16.99 17.91
N GLU A 219 -18.00 -17.42 18.03
CA GLU A 219 -18.75 -17.99 16.92
C GLU A 219 -19.03 -16.95 15.83
N GLU A 220 -19.34 -15.72 16.20
CA GLU A 220 -19.54 -14.61 15.27
C GLU A 220 -18.24 -14.28 14.51
N LEU A 221 -17.10 -14.20 15.21
CA LEU A 221 -15.77 -14.02 14.64
C LEU A 221 -15.43 -15.13 13.64
N ILE A 222 -15.67 -16.39 14.02
CA ILE A 222 -15.44 -17.54 13.15
C ILE A 222 -16.36 -17.49 11.93
N ARG A 223 -17.62 -17.04 12.08
CA ARG A 223 -18.57 -16.92 10.97
C ARG A 223 -18.16 -15.84 9.98
N GLU A 224 -17.72 -14.67 10.44
CA GLU A 224 -17.26 -13.60 9.56
C GLU A 224 -15.95 -13.93 8.82
N LEU A 225 -14.99 -14.53 9.52
CA LEU A 225 -13.72 -14.94 8.92
C LEU A 225 -13.80 -16.27 8.17
N GLY A 226 -14.81 -17.09 8.48
CA GLY A 226 -14.92 -18.45 7.95
C GLY A 226 -15.07 -18.54 6.44
N SER A 227 -15.74 -17.56 5.82
CA SER A 227 -15.88 -17.50 4.36
C SER A 227 -14.54 -17.33 3.64
N MET A 228 -13.62 -16.55 4.21
CA MET A 228 -12.30 -16.30 3.66
C MET A 228 -11.36 -17.48 3.88
N PHE A 229 -11.42 -18.09 5.07
CA PHE A 229 -10.66 -19.31 5.34
C PHE A 229 -11.12 -20.47 4.45
N GLY A 230 -12.43 -20.58 4.19
CA GLY A 230 -12.98 -21.59 3.29
C GLY A 230 -12.45 -21.46 1.86
N LEU A 231 -12.33 -20.24 1.33
CA LEU A 231 -11.71 -19.99 0.02
C LEU A 231 -10.23 -20.41 0.01
N TYR A 232 -9.49 -20.01 1.04
CA TYR A 232 -8.07 -20.37 1.17
C TYR A 232 -7.85 -21.89 1.29
N GLU A 233 -8.70 -22.60 2.04
CA GLU A 233 -8.63 -24.07 2.15
C GLU A 233 -8.96 -24.75 0.82
N THR A 234 -9.93 -24.23 0.07
CA THR A 234 -10.28 -24.77 -1.26
C THR A 234 -9.13 -24.60 -2.26
N GLU A 235 -8.39 -23.50 -2.18
CA GLU A 235 -7.24 -23.26 -3.05
C GLU A 235 -5.97 -24.03 -2.62
N LYS A 236 -5.94 -24.49 -1.37
CA LYS A 236 -4.86 -25.33 -0.83
C LYS A 236 -5.03 -26.82 -1.16
N ALA A 237 -6.28 -27.27 -1.33
CA ALA A 237 -6.61 -28.64 -1.65
C ALA A 237 -6.32 -29.00 -3.12
#